data_f2efde9c5a1f46a20933a1a52fa5e289
#
_entry.id   f2efde9c5a1f46a20933a1a52fa5e289
#
_cell.length_a   1.000
_cell.length_b   1.000
_cell.length_c   1.000
_cell.angle_alpha   90.00
_cell.angle_beta   90.00
_cell.angle_gamma   90.00
#
_symmetry.space_group_name_H-M   'P 1'
#
loop_
_entity.id
_entity.type
_entity.pdbx_description
1 polymer ?
#
loop_
_entity_poly.entity_id
_entity_poly.type
_entity_poly.pdbx_seq_one_letter_code
_entity_poly.pdbx_strand_id
1 'polypeptide(L)'
;DDVGAGWKVAMTTLLHERGAGNLVTPSSGGMSVEEEGSVSVGNVSSLISLAKGQKRNGKTAADDPQIRDEIIKLLIRQESMRQNGRRNAVPSLVDHPMRILLQGKLVGTELGQDIAELAYQIEGIASSLNVTDQNAPGGGQWPLAYMNSFGITIAAGANEVQRNILGERVLGMPKSK
;
A
#
# COMPACT_ATOMS: atom_id res chain seq x y z
N ASP A 1 -16.96 25.98 24.34
CA ASP A 1 -16.00 24.90 24.01
C ASP A 1 -15.99 23.94 25.20
N ASP A 2 -16.34 22.69 24.92
CA ASP A 2 -16.50 21.65 25.94
C ASP A 2 -15.11 21.09 26.31
N VAL A 3 -14.72 21.27 27.57
CA VAL A 3 -13.45 20.78 28.10
C VAL A 3 -13.49 19.26 28.10
N GLY A 4 -12.60 18.62 27.30
CA GLY A 4 -12.58 17.17 27.10
C GLY A 4 -13.07 16.72 25.70
N ALA A 5 -13.62 17.61 24.87
CA ALA A 5 -14.04 17.29 23.51
C ALA A 5 -12.87 16.93 22.55
N GLY A 6 -11.63 17.19 22.94
CA GLY A 6 -10.45 16.92 22.11
C GLY A 6 -10.35 15.47 21.62
N TRP A 7 -10.75 14.49 22.44
CA TRP A 7 -10.79 13.09 22.02
C TRP A 7 -11.79 12.83 20.88
N LYS A 8 -12.97 13.47 20.94
CA LYS A 8 -13.98 13.36 19.86
C LYS A 8 -13.47 13.97 18.56
N VAL A 9 -12.78 15.11 18.64
CA VAL A 9 -12.16 15.77 17.49
C VAL A 9 -11.07 14.86 16.90
N ALA A 10 -10.15 14.33 17.71
CA ALA A 10 -9.12 13.41 17.28
C ALA A 10 -9.68 12.15 16.59
N MET A 11 -10.74 11.56 17.16
CA MET A 11 -11.41 10.40 16.56
C MET A 11 -12.07 10.73 15.22
N THR A 12 -12.62 11.94 15.08
CA THR A 12 -13.20 12.40 13.81
C THR A 12 -12.10 12.58 12.74
N THR A 13 -10.99 13.21 13.11
CA THR A 13 -9.84 13.39 12.22
C THR A 13 -9.30 12.04 11.73
N LEU A 14 -9.06 11.10 12.65
CA LEU A 14 -8.60 9.75 12.31
C LEU A 14 -9.60 8.99 11.41
N LEU A 15 -10.90 9.22 11.59
CA LEU A 15 -11.94 8.62 10.75
C LEU A 15 -11.85 9.17 9.32
N HIS A 16 -11.65 10.47 9.18
CA HIS A 16 -11.47 11.11 7.87
C HIS A 16 -10.17 10.68 7.20
N GLU A 17 -9.07 10.59 7.91
CA GLU A 17 -7.80 10.07 7.37
C GLU A 17 -7.95 8.64 6.86
N ARG A 18 -8.63 7.78 7.59
CA ARG A 18 -8.93 6.40 7.18
C ARG A 18 -9.87 6.34 5.98
N GLY A 19 -10.81 7.28 5.88
CA GLY A 19 -11.73 7.41 4.76
C GLY A 19 -11.06 7.98 3.51
N ALA A 20 -10.20 8.98 3.66
CA ALA A 20 -9.41 9.55 2.56
C ALA A 20 -8.38 8.55 2.01
N GLY A 21 -7.87 7.65 2.86
CA GLY A 21 -7.02 6.55 2.43
C GLY A 21 -7.68 5.55 1.48
N ASN A 22 -9.00 5.62 1.29
CA ASN A 22 -9.69 4.84 0.27
C ASN A 22 -9.58 5.38 -1.15
N LEU A 23 -9.12 6.61 -1.29
CA LEU A 23 -8.69 7.17 -2.57
C LEU A 23 -7.20 6.98 -2.79
N VAL A 24 -6.54 6.21 -1.91
CA VAL A 24 -5.17 5.79 -2.17
C VAL A 24 -5.20 4.72 -3.27
N THR A 25 -5.38 5.19 -4.48
CA THR A 25 -4.49 4.70 -5.52
C THR A 25 -3.07 4.76 -4.94
N PRO A 26 -2.19 3.80 -5.21
CA PRO A 26 -0.81 3.80 -4.70
C PRO A 26 0.01 5.08 -4.93
N SER A 27 -0.58 6.10 -5.53
CA SER A 27 0.01 7.40 -5.83
C SER A 27 -0.12 8.48 -4.74
N SER A 28 -0.80 8.25 -3.61
CA SER A 28 -1.01 9.34 -2.64
C SER A 28 -0.19 9.24 -1.35
N GLY A 29 0.95 8.62 -1.43
CA GLY A 29 1.95 8.58 -0.34
C GLY A 29 3.24 9.33 -0.65
N GLY A 30 3.21 10.44 -1.34
CA GLY A 30 4.39 11.27 -1.56
C GLY A 30 4.26 12.10 -2.83
N MET A 31 4.28 13.41 -2.65
CA MET A 31 4.52 14.45 -3.64
C MET A 31 4.23 14.04 -5.09
N SER A 32 3.03 14.32 -5.55
CA SER A 32 2.73 14.39 -6.97
C SER A 32 3.45 15.61 -7.56
N VAL A 33 4.67 15.42 -7.99
CA VAL A 33 5.22 16.19 -9.09
C VAL A 33 4.86 15.36 -10.32
N GLU A 34 3.84 15.76 -11.07
CA GLU A 34 3.60 15.27 -12.41
C GLU A 34 4.72 15.79 -13.31
N GLU A 35 5.88 15.12 -13.25
CA GLU A 35 6.85 15.17 -14.31
C GLU A 35 6.53 14.04 -15.27
N GLU A 36 6.32 14.37 -16.55
CA GLU A 36 6.22 13.41 -17.65
C GLU A 36 7.41 12.45 -17.59
N GLY A 37 7.13 11.20 -17.18
CA GLY A 37 8.16 10.16 -17.01
C GLY A 37 8.26 9.58 -15.60
N SER A 38 7.54 10.09 -14.60
CA SER A 38 7.57 9.51 -13.26
C SER A 38 6.84 8.16 -13.26
N VAL A 39 7.61 7.10 -13.07
CA VAL A 39 7.06 5.76 -12.82
C VAL A 39 6.27 5.85 -11.52
N SER A 40 4.95 5.66 -11.59
CA SER A 40 4.11 5.55 -10.40
C SER A 40 4.54 4.32 -9.60
N VAL A 41 5.46 4.53 -8.68
CA VAL A 41 5.99 3.50 -7.78
C VAL A 41 4.87 3.08 -6.83
N GLY A 42 4.58 1.79 -6.74
CA GLY A 42 3.60 1.25 -5.79
C GLY A 42 2.40 0.54 -6.41
N ASN A 43 2.42 0.25 -7.72
CA ASN A 43 1.46 -0.64 -8.34
C ASN A 43 2.13 -1.84 -9.03
N VAL A 44 1.38 -2.90 -9.23
CA VAL A 44 1.91 -4.13 -9.82
C VAL A 44 2.34 -3.94 -11.29
N SER A 45 1.74 -3.00 -12.02
CA SER A 45 2.14 -2.72 -13.41
C SER A 45 3.56 -2.15 -13.49
N SER A 46 3.92 -1.24 -12.57
CA SER A 46 5.28 -0.70 -12.46
C SER A 46 6.28 -1.78 -12.05
N LEU A 47 5.89 -2.68 -11.14
CA LEU A 47 6.70 -3.84 -10.75
C LEU A 47 6.95 -4.80 -11.93
N ILE A 48 5.94 -5.06 -12.76
CA ILE A 48 6.09 -5.86 -13.98
C ILE A 48 7.08 -5.19 -14.95
N SER A 49 6.99 -3.87 -15.10
CA SER A 49 7.92 -3.10 -15.95
C SER A 49 9.34 -3.20 -15.43
N LEU A 50 9.54 -3.07 -14.11
CA LEU A 50 10.83 -3.28 -13.46
C LEU A 50 11.37 -4.71 -13.76
N ALA A 51 10.56 -5.73 -13.53
CA ALA A 51 10.96 -7.13 -13.73
C ALA A 51 11.37 -7.45 -15.17
N LYS A 52 10.73 -6.80 -16.15
CA LYS A 52 11.09 -6.91 -17.57
C LYS A 52 12.39 -6.19 -17.92
N GLY A 53 12.70 -5.10 -17.22
CA GLY A 53 13.90 -4.30 -17.47
C GLY A 53 15.14 -4.84 -16.75
N GLN A 54 14.97 -5.45 -15.59
CA GLN A 54 16.10 -5.91 -14.75
C GLN A 54 16.58 -7.29 -15.17
N LYS A 55 17.94 -7.43 -15.23
CA LYS A 55 18.60 -8.70 -15.54
C LYS A 55 19.08 -9.38 -14.26
N ARG A 56 18.80 -10.67 -14.14
CA ARG A 56 19.30 -11.56 -13.09
C ARG A 56 19.87 -12.83 -13.74
N ASN A 57 21.12 -13.17 -13.42
CA ASN A 57 21.76 -14.38 -13.94
C ASN A 57 21.66 -14.54 -15.48
N GLY A 58 21.79 -13.46 -16.22
CA GLY A 58 21.76 -13.45 -17.68
C GLY A 58 20.37 -13.48 -18.32
N LYS A 59 19.31 -13.57 -17.53
CA LYS A 59 17.90 -13.51 -17.98
C LYS A 59 17.21 -12.28 -17.41
N THR A 60 16.02 -11.95 -17.90
CA THR A 60 15.20 -10.92 -17.25
C THR A 60 14.62 -11.45 -15.94
N ALA A 61 14.41 -10.59 -14.95
CA ALA A 61 13.78 -11.00 -13.71
C ALA A 61 12.35 -11.53 -13.95
N ALA A 62 11.69 -11.07 -15.01
CA ALA A 62 10.38 -11.57 -15.44
C ALA A 62 10.41 -13.04 -15.94
N ASP A 63 11.57 -13.58 -16.29
CA ASP A 63 11.72 -14.98 -16.70
C ASP A 63 11.92 -15.93 -15.51
N ASP A 64 12.18 -15.37 -14.31
CA ASP A 64 12.29 -16.15 -13.08
C ASP A 64 10.89 -16.60 -12.62
N PRO A 65 10.64 -17.93 -12.52
CA PRO A 65 9.32 -18.42 -12.15
C PRO A 65 8.90 -18.04 -10.73
N GLN A 66 9.84 -17.84 -9.79
CA GLN A 66 9.52 -17.42 -8.43
C GLN A 66 9.05 -15.96 -8.42
N ILE A 67 9.77 -15.07 -9.11
CA ILE A 67 9.37 -13.66 -9.26
C ILE A 67 8.00 -13.55 -9.94
N ARG A 68 7.76 -14.34 -11.00
CA ARG A 68 6.46 -14.37 -11.67
C ARG A 68 5.33 -14.79 -10.75
N ASP A 69 5.54 -15.81 -9.94
CA ASP A 69 4.54 -16.30 -8.98
C ASP A 69 4.21 -15.21 -7.94
N GLU A 70 5.21 -14.55 -7.37
CA GLU A 70 4.99 -13.45 -6.43
C GLU A 70 4.28 -12.26 -7.10
N ILE A 71 4.65 -11.86 -8.30
CA ILE A 71 3.94 -10.82 -9.05
C ILE A 71 2.46 -11.18 -9.27
N ILE A 72 2.17 -12.44 -9.61
CA ILE A 72 0.79 -12.90 -9.82
C ILE A 72 -0.01 -12.84 -8.51
N LYS A 73 0.57 -13.23 -7.37
CA LYS A 73 -0.07 -13.11 -6.06
C LYS A 73 -0.41 -11.65 -5.71
N LEU A 74 0.52 -10.74 -5.96
CA LEU A 74 0.30 -9.30 -5.74
C LEU A 74 -0.78 -8.75 -6.68
N LEU A 75 -0.80 -9.18 -7.94
CA LEU A 75 -1.82 -8.79 -8.91
C LEU A 75 -3.22 -9.25 -8.50
N ILE A 76 -3.35 -10.48 -7.99
CA ILE A 76 -4.62 -11.00 -7.46
C ILE A 76 -5.10 -10.14 -6.28
N ARG A 77 -4.20 -9.77 -5.36
CA ARG A 77 -4.54 -8.92 -4.22
C ARG A 77 -4.95 -7.52 -4.67
N GLN A 78 -4.21 -6.92 -5.60
CA GLN A 78 -4.55 -5.60 -6.16
C GLN A 78 -5.91 -5.60 -6.85
N GLU A 79 -6.19 -6.63 -7.64
CA GLU A 79 -7.49 -6.76 -8.31
C GLU A 79 -8.63 -6.99 -7.32
N SER A 80 -8.40 -7.79 -6.29
CA SER A 80 -9.37 -8.00 -5.20
C SER A 80 -9.72 -6.70 -4.49
N MET A 81 -8.72 -5.85 -4.21
CA MET A 81 -8.96 -4.52 -3.64
C MET A 81 -9.77 -3.62 -4.58
N ARG A 82 -9.44 -3.64 -5.86
CA ARG A 82 -10.17 -2.88 -6.89
C ARG A 82 -11.64 -3.30 -6.96
N GLN A 83 -11.94 -4.60 -6.91
CA GLN A 83 -13.31 -5.12 -6.90
C GLN A 83 -14.03 -4.77 -5.59
N ASN A 84 -13.35 -4.86 -4.45
CA ASN A 84 -13.91 -4.42 -3.17
C ASN A 84 -14.24 -2.92 -3.17
N GLY A 85 -13.40 -2.09 -3.78
CA GLY A 85 -13.66 -0.65 -3.94
C GLY A 85 -14.98 -0.34 -4.65
N ARG A 86 -15.41 -1.17 -5.61
CA ARG A 86 -16.69 -1.03 -6.30
C ARG A 86 -17.90 -1.21 -5.37
N ARG A 87 -17.75 -1.99 -4.30
CA ARG A 87 -18.80 -2.19 -3.32
C ARG A 87 -19.13 -0.92 -2.53
N ASN A 88 -18.19 0.04 -2.46
CA ASN A 88 -18.44 1.33 -1.83
C ASN A 88 -19.50 2.17 -2.55
N ALA A 89 -19.78 1.87 -3.82
CA ALA A 89 -20.84 2.51 -4.60
C ALA A 89 -22.23 1.92 -4.33
N VAL A 90 -22.34 0.87 -3.51
CA VAL A 90 -23.61 0.22 -3.19
C VAL A 90 -24.19 0.85 -1.92
N PRO A 91 -25.29 1.63 -1.99
CA PRO A 91 -25.82 2.38 -0.84
C PRO A 91 -26.11 1.53 0.38
N SER A 92 -26.65 0.32 0.18
CA SER A 92 -26.96 -0.61 1.28
C SER A 92 -25.74 -1.15 2.03
N LEU A 93 -24.54 -0.97 1.51
CA LEU A 93 -23.27 -1.40 2.13
C LEU A 93 -22.53 -0.25 2.83
N VAL A 94 -22.95 1.01 2.63
CA VAL A 94 -22.25 2.18 3.16
C VAL A 94 -22.19 2.20 4.68
N ASP A 95 -23.28 1.81 5.35
CA ASP A 95 -23.38 1.78 6.82
C ASP A 95 -23.30 0.36 7.40
N HIS A 96 -23.03 -0.62 6.57
CA HIS A 96 -22.91 -2.01 7.01
C HIS A 96 -21.62 -2.20 7.86
N PRO A 97 -21.66 -3.04 8.94
CA PRO A 97 -20.47 -3.36 9.74
C PRO A 97 -19.30 -3.90 8.92
N MET A 98 -19.58 -4.58 7.81
CA MET A 98 -18.59 -5.03 6.84
C MET A 98 -18.02 -3.89 5.97
N ARG A 99 -18.00 -2.69 6.50
CA ARG A 99 -17.46 -1.51 5.83
C ARG A 99 -16.06 -1.76 5.31
N ILE A 100 -15.95 -1.70 4.00
CA ILE A 100 -14.72 -1.99 3.25
C ILE A 100 -13.65 -0.93 3.50
N LEU A 101 -14.07 0.28 3.86
CA LEU A 101 -13.21 1.41 4.21
C LEU A 101 -12.15 1.05 5.27
N LEU A 102 -12.54 0.31 6.32
CA LEU A 102 -11.61 -0.11 7.37
C LEU A 102 -10.59 -1.15 6.89
N GLN A 103 -10.98 -1.98 5.93
CA GLN A 103 -10.09 -2.98 5.33
C GLN A 103 -9.13 -2.35 4.32
N GLY A 104 -9.56 -1.31 3.61
CA GLY A 104 -8.82 -0.66 2.55
C GLY A 104 -7.44 -0.16 3.01
N LYS A 105 -7.39 0.53 4.15
CA LYS A 105 -6.13 1.00 4.74
C LYS A 105 -5.20 -0.16 5.06
N LEU A 106 -5.68 -1.15 5.79
CA LEU A 106 -4.88 -2.31 6.20
C LEU A 106 -4.33 -3.07 5.00
N VAL A 107 -5.22 -3.54 4.11
CA VAL A 107 -4.83 -4.36 2.96
C VAL A 107 -4.02 -3.55 1.95
N GLY A 108 -4.35 -2.26 1.76
CA GLY A 108 -3.65 -1.39 0.80
C GLY A 108 -2.23 -1.07 1.21
N THR A 109 -2.00 -0.76 2.49
CA THR A 109 -0.65 -0.46 2.97
C THR A 109 0.25 -1.69 2.99
N GLU A 110 -0.28 -2.86 3.34
CA GLU A 110 0.45 -4.12 3.27
C GLU A 110 0.76 -4.52 1.83
N LEU A 111 -0.20 -4.39 0.92
CA LEU A 111 0.05 -4.64 -0.50
C LEU A 111 1.12 -3.71 -1.07
N GLY A 112 1.08 -2.42 -0.74
CA GLY A 112 2.09 -1.45 -1.16
C GLY A 112 3.48 -1.80 -0.63
N GLN A 113 3.59 -2.25 0.62
CA GLN A 113 4.83 -2.71 1.22
C GLN A 113 5.37 -3.95 0.51
N ASP A 114 4.54 -4.96 0.27
CA ASP A 114 4.94 -6.19 -0.40
C ASP A 114 5.38 -5.94 -1.87
N ILE A 115 4.71 -5.01 -2.57
CA ILE A 115 5.13 -4.59 -3.93
C ILE A 115 6.52 -3.94 -3.88
N ALA A 116 6.75 -3.04 -2.95
CA ALA A 116 8.02 -2.34 -2.82
C ALA A 116 9.15 -3.29 -2.37
N GLU A 117 8.84 -4.25 -1.49
CA GLU A 117 9.79 -5.27 -1.06
C GLU A 117 10.20 -6.19 -2.23
N LEU A 118 9.25 -6.66 -3.03
CA LEU A 118 9.58 -7.48 -4.19
C LEU A 118 10.38 -6.70 -5.23
N ALA A 119 10.08 -5.41 -5.43
CA ALA A 119 10.89 -4.54 -6.29
C ALA A 119 12.33 -4.40 -5.78
N TYR A 120 12.49 -4.18 -4.47
CA TYR A 120 13.80 -4.13 -3.81
C TYR A 120 14.59 -5.43 -4.03
N GLN A 121 13.93 -6.58 -3.92
CA GLN A 121 14.54 -7.90 -4.19
C GLN A 121 14.90 -8.10 -5.67
N ILE A 122 14.08 -7.59 -6.60
CA ILE A 122 14.35 -7.65 -8.05
C ILE A 122 15.58 -6.83 -8.41
N GLU A 123 15.75 -5.65 -7.85
CA GLU A 123 16.94 -4.81 -8.06
C GLU A 123 18.21 -5.42 -7.45
N GLY A 124 18.08 -6.26 -6.43
CA GLY A 124 19.18 -6.95 -5.79
C GLY A 124 20.18 -5.96 -5.15
N ILE A 125 21.48 -6.12 -5.40
CA ILE A 125 22.51 -5.25 -4.81
C ILE A 125 22.36 -3.78 -5.23
N ALA A 126 21.79 -3.51 -6.39
CA ALA A 126 21.59 -2.16 -6.88
C ALA A 126 20.53 -1.39 -6.06
N SER A 127 19.69 -2.08 -5.31
CA SER A 127 18.74 -1.46 -4.38
C SER A 127 19.42 -0.75 -3.18
N SER A 128 20.71 -0.97 -2.97
CA SER A 128 21.48 -0.24 -1.96
C SER A 128 21.88 1.18 -2.39
N LEU A 129 21.68 1.53 -3.67
CA LEU A 129 22.01 2.83 -4.21
C LEU A 129 20.92 3.85 -3.87
N ASN A 130 21.35 5.05 -3.44
CA ASN A 130 20.42 6.12 -3.08
C ASN A 130 19.86 6.84 -4.33
N VAL A 131 18.77 7.55 -4.15
CA VAL A 131 18.13 8.41 -5.17
C VAL A 131 19.04 9.46 -5.79
N THR A 132 20.17 9.79 -5.12
CA THR A 132 21.18 10.72 -5.63
C THR A 132 22.25 10.05 -6.46
N ASP A 133 22.30 8.70 -6.53
CA ASP A 133 23.31 7.98 -7.28
C ASP A 133 22.87 7.83 -8.74
N GLN A 134 23.72 8.28 -9.67
CA GLN A 134 23.47 8.21 -11.11
C GLN A 134 23.35 6.78 -11.65
N ASN A 135 23.84 5.77 -10.90
CA ASN A 135 23.77 4.36 -11.26
C ASN A 135 22.58 3.66 -10.63
N ALA A 136 21.78 4.37 -9.80
CA ALA A 136 20.60 3.76 -9.16
C ALA A 136 19.53 3.42 -10.21
N PRO A 137 19.09 2.17 -10.31
CA PRO A 137 18.01 1.78 -11.22
C PRO A 137 16.76 2.62 -10.97
N GLY A 138 16.13 3.13 -12.04
CA GLY A 138 14.92 3.95 -11.90
C GLY A 138 15.10 5.16 -10.97
N GLY A 139 16.33 5.67 -10.81
CA GLY A 139 16.63 6.78 -9.92
C GLY A 139 16.47 6.44 -8.42
N GLY A 140 16.58 5.18 -8.01
CA GLY A 140 16.48 4.76 -6.61
C GLY A 140 15.09 4.87 -6.00
N GLN A 141 14.05 4.96 -6.82
CA GLN A 141 12.67 5.14 -6.35
C GLN A 141 12.11 3.93 -5.60
N TRP A 142 12.49 2.71 -6.00
CA TRP A 142 12.00 1.50 -5.33
C TRP A 142 12.56 1.30 -3.93
N PRO A 143 13.86 1.43 -3.68
CA PRO A 143 14.41 1.45 -2.34
C PRO A 143 13.77 2.52 -1.45
N LEU A 144 13.57 3.72 -1.97
CA LEU A 144 12.90 4.80 -1.25
C LEU A 144 11.45 4.44 -0.92
N ALA A 145 10.71 3.87 -1.88
CA ALA A 145 9.34 3.41 -1.66
C ALA A 145 9.26 2.31 -0.59
N TYR A 146 10.20 1.37 -0.60
CA TYR A 146 10.29 0.33 0.41
C TYR A 146 10.50 0.91 1.81
N MET A 147 11.46 1.83 1.98
CA MET A 147 11.71 2.48 3.27
C MET A 147 10.49 3.28 3.75
N ASN A 148 9.82 4.02 2.86
CA ASN A 148 8.64 4.80 3.20
C ASN A 148 7.42 3.93 3.53
N SER A 149 7.34 2.71 3.01
CA SER A 149 6.21 1.81 3.23
C SER A 149 5.97 1.49 4.71
N PHE A 150 7.01 1.43 5.51
CA PHE A 150 6.90 1.21 6.95
C PHE A 150 6.16 2.37 7.65
N GLY A 151 6.43 3.60 7.27
CA GLY A 151 5.71 4.77 7.79
C GLY A 151 4.21 4.73 7.46
N ILE A 152 3.86 4.28 6.25
CA ILE A 152 2.46 4.19 5.81
C ILE A 152 1.68 3.12 6.60
N THR A 153 2.31 2.02 7.02
CA THR A 153 1.66 1.00 7.85
C THR A 153 1.35 1.49 9.26
N ILE A 154 2.03 2.55 9.73
CA ILE A 154 1.83 3.16 11.05
C ILE A 154 0.85 4.35 10.97
N ALA A 155 0.92 5.15 9.92
CA ALA A 155 0.10 6.34 9.72
C ALA A 155 -1.40 6.02 9.72
N ALA A 156 -2.23 6.98 10.11
CA ALA A 156 -3.70 6.84 10.22
C ALA A 156 -4.17 5.67 11.11
N GLY A 157 -3.33 5.26 12.04
CA GLY A 157 -3.50 4.12 12.93
C GLY A 157 -2.80 2.86 12.45
N ALA A 158 -1.88 2.35 13.27
CA ALA A 158 -1.07 1.19 12.96
C ALA A 158 -1.93 0.00 12.49
N ASN A 159 -1.37 -0.83 11.62
CA ASN A 159 -2.07 -1.96 11.03
C ASN A 159 -2.59 -2.94 12.11
N GLU A 160 -1.87 -3.10 13.23
CA GLU A 160 -2.29 -3.88 14.40
C GLU A 160 -3.58 -3.31 15.02
N VAL A 161 -3.65 -1.99 15.16
CA VAL A 161 -4.85 -1.31 15.65
C VAL A 161 -6.01 -1.47 14.66
N GLN A 162 -5.76 -1.44 13.35
CA GLN A 162 -6.79 -1.69 12.34
C GLN A 162 -7.32 -3.13 12.43
N ARG A 163 -6.45 -4.12 12.66
CA ARG A 163 -6.88 -5.52 12.89
C ARG A 163 -7.77 -5.65 14.11
N ASN A 164 -7.40 -4.99 15.21
CA ASN A 164 -8.23 -4.99 16.44
C ASN A 164 -9.60 -4.35 16.18
N ILE A 165 -9.66 -3.22 15.48
CA ILE A 165 -10.91 -2.56 15.13
C ILE A 165 -11.79 -3.48 14.27
N LEU A 166 -11.21 -4.15 13.28
CA LEU A 166 -11.93 -5.10 12.43
C LEU A 166 -12.44 -6.28 13.25
N GLY A 167 -11.61 -6.87 14.10
CA GLY A 167 -11.97 -7.99 14.97
C GLY A 167 -13.12 -7.61 15.92
N GLU A 168 -12.96 -6.51 16.65
CA GLU A 168 -13.91 -6.12 17.70
C GLU A 168 -15.22 -5.54 17.13
N ARG A 169 -15.13 -4.63 16.15
CA ARG A 169 -16.31 -3.87 15.70
C ARG A 169 -17.00 -4.48 14.49
N VAL A 170 -16.29 -5.20 13.64
CA VAL A 170 -16.85 -5.81 12.43
C VAL A 170 -17.23 -7.27 12.70
N LEU A 171 -16.33 -8.03 13.33
CA LEU A 171 -16.54 -9.46 13.59
C LEU A 171 -17.15 -9.73 14.97
N GLY A 172 -17.31 -8.71 15.83
CA GLY A 172 -17.90 -8.87 17.16
C GLY A 172 -17.05 -9.69 18.13
N MET A 173 -15.75 -9.77 17.89
CA MET A 173 -14.84 -10.52 18.77
C MET A 173 -14.66 -9.80 20.12
N PRO A 174 -14.38 -10.54 21.21
CA PRO A 174 -14.09 -9.94 22.51
C PRO A 174 -12.87 -9.02 22.41
N LYS A 175 -12.93 -7.89 23.15
CA LYS A 175 -11.75 -7.03 23.28
C LYS A 175 -10.59 -7.78 23.91
N SER A 176 -9.41 -7.60 23.36
CA SER A 176 -8.18 -8.02 24.05
C SER A 176 -8.05 -7.25 25.36
N LYS A 177 -7.81 -7.98 26.45
CA LYS A 177 -7.60 -7.39 27.77
C LYS A 177 -6.22 -6.75 27.87
#